data_49bfe4b11a7853d9dd2847a776121427
#
_entry.id   49bfe4b11a7853d9dd2847a776121427
#
_cell.length_a   1.000
_cell.length_b   1.000
_cell.length_c   1.000
_cell.angle_alpha   90.00
_cell.angle_beta   90.00
_cell.angle_gamma   90.00
#
_symmetry.space_group_name_H-M   'P 1'
#
loop_
_entity.id
_entity.type
_entity.pdbx_description
1 polymer ?
#
loop_
_entity_poly.entity_id
_entity_poly.type
_entity_poly.pdbx_seq_one_letter_code
_entity_poly.pdbx_strand_id
1 'polypeptide(L)'
;MKRSSQKSNSIHKFNFVFMSYKDSGCIFRICFLFLLFLFLGNSCNIPEDLKKKPKESLILFKNSGINYKEFNFNVEGKQIYGVAAGCNLKNQNILIFIHGSPGGWQNYSWYLENKTLNKKFCIFAMDRPGFGNSDPNETIPDIEKQASILGKTIQSFLDQIPLDENIKIVLVGHSYGGPIAARISIIFSYKIDTLVLLAAPLSSKEEEIRWYNQIANWVWVKNLLPTSLKNSNDEMIPLKSQLESLEKFWQLIPCKIILIHGKEDSLVPFHNLEFFKSIFSSSRLTTIELEKEDHFIPWTQKILLEKIFLESIK
;
A
#
# COMPACT_ATOMS: atom_id res chain seq x y z
N MET A 1 8.25 90.23 -21.82
CA MET A 1 7.14 89.28 -21.58
C MET A 1 7.57 87.91 -21.96
N LYS A 2 7.96 87.02 -21.01
CA LYS A 2 8.19 85.61 -21.24
C LYS A 2 7.61 84.87 -20.03
N ARG A 3 6.59 84.09 -20.29
CA ARG A 3 5.96 83.14 -19.30
C ARG A 3 6.82 81.91 -19.23
N SER A 4 7.30 81.54 -18.05
CA SER A 4 7.92 80.25 -17.77
C SER A 4 6.85 79.27 -17.24
N SER A 5 6.69 78.13 -17.91
CA SER A 5 5.85 77.02 -17.47
C SER A 5 6.64 76.10 -16.54
N GLN A 6 6.21 75.99 -15.30
CA GLN A 6 6.69 74.93 -14.37
C GLN A 6 5.97 73.56 -14.70
N LYS A 7 6.77 72.55 -14.99
CA LYS A 7 6.31 71.15 -15.01
C LYS A 7 6.44 70.56 -13.60
N SER A 8 5.34 70.17 -13.04
CA SER A 8 5.26 69.36 -11.82
C SER A 8 5.60 67.91 -12.13
N ASN A 9 6.66 67.39 -11.55
CA ASN A 9 6.99 65.95 -11.55
C ASN A 9 6.34 65.30 -10.33
N SER A 10 5.28 64.52 -10.54
CA SER A 10 4.71 63.64 -9.50
C SER A 10 5.51 62.33 -9.48
N ILE A 11 6.29 62.13 -8.44
CA ILE A 11 6.97 60.86 -8.16
C ILE A 11 5.97 59.94 -7.47
N HIS A 12 5.47 58.91 -8.17
CA HIS A 12 4.76 57.84 -7.56
C HIS A 12 5.70 57.00 -6.70
N LYS A 13 5.55 57.10 -5.38
CA LYS A 13 6.18 56.18 -4.43
C LYS A 13 5.48 54.81 -4.53
N PHE A 14 6.18 53.84 -5.06
CA PHE A 14 5.80 52.42 -4.92
C PHE A 14 6.08 52.01 -3.47
N ASN A 15 5.05 51.83 -2.69
CA ASN A 15 5.14 51.20 -1.38
C ASN A 15 5.32 49.70 -1.59
N PHE A 16 6.53 49.19 -1.42
CA PHE A 16 6.78 47.78 -1.22
C PHE A 16 6.24 47.38 0.16
N VAL A 17 5.10 46.67 0.17
CA VAL A 17 4.61 46.00 1.36
C VAL A 17 5.53 44.81 1.65
N PHE A 18 6.35 44.94 2.69
CA PHE A 18 7.09 43.78 3.23
C PHE A 18 6.09 42.79 3.81
N MET A 19 5.78 41.74 3.04
CA MET A 19 5.08 40.58 3.57
C MET A 19 5.97 39.91 4.63
N SER A 20 5.42 39.71 5.82
CA SER A 20 6.15 39.13 6.94
C SER A 20 6.58 37.68 6.59
N TYR A 21 7.77 37.29 7.00
CA TYR A 21 8.40 35.98 6.75
C TYR A 21 7.57 34.77 7.26
N LYS A 22 6.55 34.99 8.08
CA LYS A 22 5.61 33.97 8.56
C LYS A 22 4.55 33.59 7.52
N ASP A 23 4.17 34.50 6.63
CA ASP A 23 3.10 34.28 5.65
C ASP A 23 3.60 33.51 4.40
N SER A 24 4.87 33.65 4.05
CA SER A 24 5.47 32.99 2.88
C SER A 24 5.53 31.46 3.04
N GLY A 25 5.74 30.96 4.26
CA GLY A 25 5.74 29.51 4.53
C GLY A 25 4.36 28.87 4.38
N CYS A 26 3.29 29.60 4.71
CA CYS A 26 1.92 29.12 4.58
C CYS A 26 1.48 29.10 3.10
N ILE A 27 1.80 30.15 2.35
CA ILE A 27 1.50 30.24 0.91
C ILE A 27 2.27 29.17 0.14
N PHE A 28 3.55 28.92 0.45
CA PHE A 28 4.33 27.86 -0.19
C PHE A 28 3.79 26.47 0.12
N ARG A 29 3.33 26.21 1.36
CA ARG A 29 2.64 24.97 1.74
C ARG A 29 1.36 24.76 0.96
N ILE A 30 0.54 25.80 0.83
CA ILE A 30 -0.73 25.75 0.10
C ILE A 30 -0.48 25.54 -1.39
N CYS A 31 0.47 26.26 -1.98
CA CYS A 31 0.82 26.09 -3.40
C CYS A 31 1.43 24.71 -3.69
N PHE A 32 2.28 24.18 -2.81
CA PHE A 32 2.88 22.87 -2.97
C PHE A 32 1.84 21.74 -2.81
N LEU A 33 0.96 21.84 -1.81
CA LEU A 33 -0.16 20.90 -1.63
C LEU A 33 -1.16 20.99 -2.78
N PHE A 34 -1.38 22.20 -3.33
CA PHE A 34 -2.25 22.39 -4.48
C PHE A 34 -1.64 21.84 -5.77
N LEU A 35 -0.33 22.00 -6.00
CA LEU A 35 0.38 21.35 -7.10
C LEU A 35 0.40 19.83 -6.96
N LEU A 36 0.64 19.30 -5.76
CA LEU A 36 0.56 17.86 -5.49
C LEU A 36 -0.87 17.33 -5.72
N PHE A 37 -1.88 18.10 -5.33
CA PHE A 37 -3.30 17.78 -5.52
C PHE A 37 -3.70 17.84 -7.02
N LEU A 38 -3.19 18.80 -7.77
CA LEU A 38 -3.41 18.89 -9.22
C LEU A 38 -2.74 17.74 -9.97
N PHE A 39 -1.57 17.27 -9.54
CA PHE A 39 -0.89 16.12 -10.13
C PHE A 39 -1.56 14.78 -9.80
N LEU A 40 -2.03 14.61 -8.56
CA LEU A 40 -2.77 13.41 -8.14
C LEU A 40 -4.22 13.42 -8.62
N GLY A 41 -4.81 14.59 -8.85
CA GLY A 41 -6.21 14.74 -9.24
C GLY A 41 -6.52 14.51 -10.72
N ASN A 42 -5.51 14.51 -11.58
CA ASN A 42 -5.73 14.41 -13.04
C ASN A 42 -5.46 13.01 -13.64
N SER A 43 -5.08 12.01 -12.83
CA SER A 43 -4.66 10.71 -13.38
C SER A 43 -5.31 9.47 -12.79
N CYS A 44 -5.97 9.54 -11.63
CA CYS A 44 -6.59 8.38 -11.02
C CYS A 44 -7.87 8.76 -10.29
N ASN A 45 -8.98 8.10 -10.61
CA ASN A 45 -10.19 8.11 -9.78
C ASN A 45 -9.91 7.31 -8.50
N ILE A 46 -9.37 7.98 -7.46
CA ILE A 46 -9.07 7.35 -6.17
C ILE A 46 -10.37 6.80 -5.59
N PRO A 47 -10.50 5.47 -5.41
CA PRO A 47 -11.71 4.85 -4.87
C PRO A 47 -12.08 5.42 -3.50
N GLU A 48 -13.40 5.61 -3.25
CA GLU A 48 -13.89 6.14 -1.97
C GLU A 48 -13.48 5.28 -0.78
N ASP A 49 -13.42 3.96 -0.96
CA ASP A 49 -13.00 3.04 0.10
C ASP A 49 -11.54 3.23 0.53
N LEU A 50 -10.68 3.74 -0.36
CA LEU A 50 -9.28 4.05 -0.04
C LEU A 50 -9.18 5.26 0.91
N LYS A 51 -10.19 6.12 0.91
CA LYS A 51 -10.25 7.31 1.77
C LYS A 51 -10.74 7.00 3.19
N LYS A 52 -11.24 5.78 3.44
CA LYS A 52 -11.74 5.37 4.77
C LYS A 52 -10.64 5.42 5.81
N LYS A 53 -10.96 5.98 6.97
CA LYS A 53 -10.06 6.02 8.12
C LYS A 53 -10.23 4.76 8.98
N PRO A 54 -9.17 4.29 9.68
CA PRO A 54 -9.25 3.12 10.55
C PRO A 54 -10.41 3.16 11.55
N LYS A 55 -10.62 4.31 12.23
CA LYS A 55 -11.72 4.48 13.20
C LYS A 55 -13.10 4.34 12.56
N GLU A 56 -13.28 4.85 11.36
CA GLU A 56 -14.55 4.75 10.62
C GLU A 56 -14.86 3.29 10.28
N SER A 57 -13.86 2.51 9.84
CA SER A 57 -14.00 1.09 9.57
C SER A 57 -14.37 0.29 10.82
N LEU A 58 -13.75 0.55 11.98
CA LEU A 58 -14.08 -0.13 13.23
C LEU A 58 -15.51 0.21 13.71
N ILE A 59 -15.96 1.46 13.54
CA ILE A 59 -17.35 1.86 13.85
C ILE A 59 -18.33 1.10 12.94
N LEU A 60 -18.02 1.00 11.65
CA LEU A 60 -18.87 0.24 10.70
C LEU A 60 -18.95 -1.23 11.10
N PHE A 61 -17.82 -1.89 11.46
CA PHE A 61 -17.81 -3.28 11.92
C PHE A 61 -18.71 -3.48 13.12
N LYS A 62 -18.59 -2.61 14.13
CA LYS A 62 -19.42 -2.65 15.33
C LYS A 62 -20.91 -2.50 15.01
N ASN A 63 -21.27 -1.55 14.14
CA ASN A 63 -22.65 -1.29 13.77
C ASN A 63 -23.24 -2.40 12.89
N SER A 64 -22.42 -3.06 12.08
CA SER A 64 -22.83 -4.16 11.20
C SER A 64 -22.85 -5.52 11.90
N GLY A 65 -22.49 -5.58 13.19
CA GLY A 65 -22.40 -6.82 13.96
C GLY A 65 -21.30 -7.76 13.49
N ILE A 66 -20.26 -7.23 12.87
CA ILE A 66 -19.09 -8.00 12.48
C ILE A 66 -18.27 -8.32 13.73
N ASN A 67 -18.03 -9.61 13.95
CA ASN A 67 -17.14 -10.03 15.00
C ASN A 67 -15.69 -9.84 14.53
N TYR A 68 -15.02 -8.85 15.10
CA TYR A 68 -13.63 -8.54 14.82
C TYR A 68 -12.80 -8.48 16.09
N LYS A 69 -11.49 -8.65 15.94
CA LYS A 69 -10.51 -8.53 17.02
C LYS A 69 -9.33 -7.71 16.53
N GLU A 70 -8.87 -6.79 17.36
CA GLU A 70 -7.66 -6.02 17.16
C GLU A 70 -6.48 -6.74 17.81
N PHE A 71 -5.33 -6.72 17.15
CA PHE A 71 -4.10 -7.36 17.58
C PHE A 71 -2.95 -6.34 17.63
N ASN A 72 -2.11 -6.48 18.63
CA ASN A 72 -0.85 -5.76 18.75
C ASN A 72 0.24 -6.78 19.04
N PHE A 73 1.15 -6.93 18.10
CA PHE A 73 2.29 -7.84 18.20
C PHE A 73 3.56 -7.02 18.41
N ASN A 74 4.42 -7.49 19.32
CA ASN A 74 5.79 -6.97 19.43
C ASN A 74 6.73 -7.96 18.74
N VAL A 75 7.26 -7.58 17.59
CA VAL A 75 8.14 -8.41 16.76
C VAL A 75 9.43 -7.68 16.50
N GLU A 76 10.54 -8.22 16.99
CA GLU A 76 11.87 -7.59 16.86
C GLU A 76 11.91 -6.14 17.37
N GLY A 77 11.17 -5.85 18.45
CA GLY A 77 11.07 -4.51 19.03
C GLY A 77 10.17 -3.54 18.26
N LYS A 78 9.44 -4.01 17.24
CA LYS A 78 8.46 -3.23 16.49
C LYS A 78 7.03 -3.61 16.88
N GLN A 79 6.20 -2.61 17.09
CA GLN A 79 4.77 -2.80 17.30
C GLN A 79 4.07 -2.95 15.95
N ILE A 80 3.43 -4.10 15.75
CA ILE A 80 2.65 -4.37 14.54
C ILE A 80 1.18 -4.52 14.93
N TYR A 81 0.38 -3.62 14.39
CA TYR A 81 -1.07 -3.62 14.58
C TYR A 81 -1.78 -4.35 13.44
N GLY A 82 -2.83 -5.05 13.76
CA GLY A 82 -3.67 -5.69 12.76
C GLY A 82 -5.09 -5.90 13.26
N VAL A 83 -6.00 -6.17 12.33
CA VAL A 83 -7.40 -6.45 12.58
C VAL A 83 -7.77 -7.76 11.91
N ALA A 84 -8.42 -8.64 12.66
CA ALA A 84 -8.98 -9.88 12.10
C ALA A 84 -10.49 -9.92 12.26
N ALA A 85 -11.18 -10.50 11.28
CA ALA A 85 -12.61 -10.72 11.29
C ALA A 85 -12.97 -12.13 10.84
N GLY A 86 -14.12 -12.63 11.27
CA GLY A 86 -14.60 -13.94 10.85
C GLY A 86 -13.91 -15.13 11.53
N CYS A 87 -13.03 -14.93 12.52
CA CYS A 87 -12.21 -15.97 13.15
C CYS A 87 -12.94 -16.79 14.22
N ASN A 88 -14.19 -17.16 14.01
CA ASN A 88 -15.06 -17.73 15.05
C ASN A 88 -15.34 -19.21 14.88
N LEU A 89 -15.09 -19.76 13.72
CA LEU A 89 -15.44 -21.14 13.38
C LEU A 89 -14.17 -22.00 13.41
N LYS A 90 -14.30 -23.24 13.85
CA LYS A 90 -13.24 -24.23 13.68
C LYS A 90 -13.05 -24.52 12.18
N ASN A 91 -11.82 -24.79 11.78
CA ASN A 91 -11.48 -25.21 10.42
C ASN A 91 -11.76 -24.15 9.33
N GLN A 92 -11.65 -22.88 9.67
CA GLN A 92 -11.69 -21.83 8.65
C GLN A 92 -10.33 -21.67 7.99
N ASN A 93 -10.35 -21.45 6.68
CA ASN A 93 -9.16 -21.06 5.93
C ASN A 93 -8.70 -19.66 6.38
N ILE A 94 -7.49 -19.30 6.06
CA ILE A 94 -6.89 -18.02 6.45
C ILE A 94 -6.69 -17.16 5.21
N LEU A 95 -7.14 -15.91 5.29
CA LEU A 95 -6.92 -14.90 4.24
C LEU A 95 -6.18 -13.72 4.85
N ILE A 96 -4.96 -13.44 4.37
CA ILE A 96 -4.07 -12.43 4.95
C ILE A 96 -3.77 -11.36 3.92
N PHE A 97 -3.86 -10.10 4.32
CA PHE A 97 -3.61 -8.95 3.46
C PHE A 97 -2.39 -8.14 3.91
N ILE A 98 -1.52 -7.80 2.93
CA ILE A 98 -0.39 -6.87 3.08
C ILE A 98 -0.62 -5.70 2.13
N HIS A 99 -0.74 -4.50 2.70
CA HIS A 99 -1.06 -3.28 1.96
C HIS A 99 0.12 -2.69 1.18
N GLY A 100 -0.20 -1.85 0.20
CA GLY A 100 0.74 -1.06 -0.59
C GLY A 100 1.30 0.15 0.15
N SER A 101 1.88 1.09 -0.59
CA SER A 101 2.51 2.28 -0.02
C SER A 101 1.99 3.57 -0.67
N PRO A 102 1.43 4.53 0.11
CA PRO A 102 1.02 4.36 1.51
C PRO A 102 -0.21 3.47 1.65
N GLY A 103 -0.48 2.96 2.87
CA GLY A 103 -1.66 2.13 3.11
C GLY A 103 -1.86 1.79 4.58
N GLY A 104 -2.77 0.86 4.84
CA GLY A 104 -3.07 0.32 6.16
C GLY A 104 -4.10 -0.80 6.07
N TRP A 105 -4.36 -1.48 7.19
CA TRP A 105 -5.32 -2.58 7.28
C TRP A 105 -6.73 -2.20 6.78
N GLN A 106 -7.15 -0.96 7.00
CA GLN A 106 -8.48 -0.46 6.61
C GLN A 106 -8.69 -0.45 5.09
N ASN A 107 -7.65 -0.54 4.30
CA ASN A 107 -7.73 -0.70 2.85
C ASN A 107 -8.49 -1.97 2.45
N TYR A 108 -8.57 -2.94 3.37
CA TYR A 108 -9.25 -4.22 3.19
C TYR A 108 -10.52 -4.35 4.01
N SER A 109 -11.06 -3.25 4.56
CA SER A 109 -12.25 -3.25 5.41
C SER A 109 -13.45 -3.93 4.73
N TRP A 110 -13.63 -3.73 3.42
CA TRP A 110 -14.71 -4.38 2.68
C TRP A 110 -14.61 -5.93 2.74
N TYR A 111 -13.40 -6.49 2.65
CA TYR A 111 -13.20 -7.95 2.74
C TYR A 111 -13.43 -8.46 4.16
N LEU A 112 -12.98 -7.70 5.17
CA LEU A 112 -13.23 -8.03 6.57
C LEU A 112 -14.73 -7.98 6.93
N GLU A 113 -15.51 -7.11 6.29
CA GLU A 113 -16.95 -7.01 6.46
C GLU A 113 -17.74 -8.07 5.66
N ASN A 114 -17.13 -8.70 4.66
CA ASN A 114 -17.83 -9.56 3.72
C ASN A 114 -18.30 -10.85 4.39
N LYS A 115 -19.63 -10.99 4.53
CA LYS A 115 -20.25 -12.16 5.19
C LYS A 115 -20.01 -13.47 4.47
N THR A 116 -19.82 -13.47 3.16
CA THR A 116 -19.53 -14.68 2.37
C THR A 116 -18.12 -15.16 2.66
N LEU A 117 -17.15 -14.24 2.66
CA LEU A 117 -15.76 -14.57 3.02
C LEU A 117 -15.65 -15.00 4.47
N ASN A 118 -16.29 -14.30 5.42
CA ASN A 118 -16.25 -14.62 6.85
C ASN A 118 -16.81 -16.01 7.20
N LYS A 119 -17.64 -16.62 6.34
CA LYS A 119 -18.09 -18.01 6.49
C LYS A 119 -17.01 -19.04 6.13
N LYS A 120 -15.99 -18.63 5.37
CA LYS A 120 -14.96 -19.53 4.81
C LYS A 120 -13.56 -19.22 5.32
N PHE A 121 -13.34 -17.97 5.74
CA PHE A 121 -12.03 -17.47 6.14
C PHE A 121 -12.07 -16.78 7.50
N CYS A 122 -11.03 -17.00 8.26
CA CYS A 122 -10.53 -16.02 9.23
C CYS A 122 -9.67 -15.03 8.44
N ILE A 123 -10.08 -13.76 8.39
CA ILE A 123 -9.45 -12.74 7.54
C ILE A 123 -8.60 -11.84 8.43
N PHE A 124 -7.33 -11.68 8.11
CA PHE A 124 -6.39 -10.84 8.84
C PHE A 124 -5.76 -9.79 7.93
N ALA A 125 -5.84 -8.53 8.32
CA ALA A 125 -5.16 -7.42 7.67
C ALA A 125 -4.32 -6.66 8.69
N MET A 126 -3.08 -6.30 8.34
CA MET A 126 -2.15 -5.65 9.25
C MET A 126 -1.58 -4.37 8.66
N ASP A 127 -1.22 -3.45 9.52
CA ASP A 127 -0.42 -2.28 9.17
C ASP A 127 1.05 -2.68 9.06
N ARG A 128 1.71 -2.30 7.97
CA ARG A 128 3.15 -2.50 7.81
C ARG A 128 3.94 -1.53 8.71
N PRO A 129 5.18 -1.87 9.10
CA PRO A 129 6.04 -0.97 9.88
C PRO A 129 6.09 0.44 9.29
N GLY A 130 5.86 1.44 10.11
CA GLY A 130 5.82 2.84 9.69
C GLY A 130 4.47 3.35 9.20
N PHE A 131 3.41 2.50 9.19
CA PHE A 131 2.07 2.88 8.71
C PHE A 131 1.00 2.59 9.76
N GLY A 132 -0.11 3.32 9.67
CA GLY A 132 -1.27 3.12 10.53
C GLY A 132 -0.93 3.21 12.01
N ASN A 133 -1.20 2.15 12.74
CA ASN A 133 -0.89 2.00 14.17
C ASN A 133 0.40 1.19 14.43
N SER A 134 1.16 0.83 13.38
CA SER A 134 2.41 0.07 13.45
C SER A 134 3.61 1.02 13.42
N ASP A 135 4.01 1.56 14.59
CA ASP A 135 5.15 2.48 14.77
C ASP A 135 5.23 3.56 13.67
N PRO A 136 4.22 4.45 13.54
CA PRO A 136 4.06 5.32 12.38
C PRO A 136 5.22 6.30 12.14
N ASN A 137 6.08 6.51 13.13
CA ASN A 137 7.23 7.40 13.02
C ASN A 137 8.53 6.71 12.60
N GLU A 138 8.50 5.37 12.43
CA GLU A 138 9.68 4.56 12.10
C GLU A 138 9.44 3.73 10.84
N THR A 139 9.72 4.29 9.67
CA THR A 139 9.68 3.51 8.43
C THR A 139 10.85 2.54 8.35
N ILE A 140 10.59 1.39 7.74
CA ILE A 140 11.60 0.38 7.40
C ILE A 140 11.59 0.21 5.88
N PRO A 141 12.37 1.00 5.12
CA PRO A 141 12.34 0.96 3.67
C PRO A 141 13.16 -0.21 3.10
N ASP A 142 13.01 -1.39 3.70
CA ASP A 142 13.74 -2.62 3.36
C ASP A 142 12.75 -3.78 3.28
N ILE A 143 12.55 -4.33 2.08
CA ILE A 143 11.59 -5.41 1.80
C ILE A 143 11.92 -6.68 2.58
N GLU A 144 13.22 -7.07 2.66
CA GLU A 144 13.64 -8.25 3.43
C GLU A 144 13.31 -8.13 4.90
N LYS A 145 13.62 -6.97 5.48
CA LYS A 145 13.35 -6.70 6.90
C LYS A 145 11.84 -6.64 7.18
N GLN A 146 11.06 -5.99 6.30
CA GLN A 146 9.60 -6.00 6.42
C GLN A 146 9.06 -7.43 6.27
N ALA A 147 9.55 -8.23 5.32
CA ALA A 147 9.13 -9.61 5.15
C ALA A 147 9.46 -10.46 6.39
N SER A 148 10.61 -10.26 7.03
CA SER A 148 10.94 -10.92 8.30
C SER A 148 9.95 -10.56 9.41
N ILE A 149 9.74 -9.27 9.65
CA ILE A 149 8.85 -8.78 10.71
C ILE A 149 7.42 -9.23 10.48
N LEU A 150 6.87 -9.01 9.28
CA LEU A 150 5.48 -9.34 8.98
C LEU A 150 5.25 -10.85 8.91
N GLY A 151 6.21 -11.63 8.45
CA GLY A 151 6.13 -13.08 8.48
C GLY A 151 6.08 -13.62 9.92
N LYS A 152 6.93 -13.11 10.83
CA LYS A 152 6.85 -13.46 12.26
C LYS A 152 5.53 -12.99 12.90
N THR A 153 5.00 -11.85 12.46
CA THR A 153 3.69 -11.38 12.89
C THR A 153 2.58 -12.34 12.45
N ILE A 154 2.63 -12.81 11.21
CA ILE A 154 1.69 -13.81 10.70
C ILE A 154 1.82 -15.11 11.52
N GLN A 155 3.03 -15.60 11.77
CA GLN A 155 3.22 -16.78 12.60
C GLN A 155 2.61 -16.59 13.99
N SER A 156 2.90 -15.46 14.67
CA SER A 156 2.33 -15.14 15.98
C SER A 156 0.80 -15.03 15.97
N PHE A 157 0.21 -14.61 14.85
CA PHE A 157 -1.24 -14.61 14.66
C PHE A 157 -1.78 -16.04 14.51
N LEU A 158 -1.14 -16.86 13.67
CA LEU A 158 -1.52 -18.26 13.44
C LEU A 158 -1.45 -19.08 14.73
N ASP A 159 -0.46 -18.83 15.59
CA ASP A 159 -0.30 -19.50 16.89
C ASP A 159 -1.44 -19.19 17.87
N GLN A 160 -2.22 -18.12 17.64
CA GLN A 160 -3.35 -17.71 18.49
C GLN A 160 -4.71 -18.24 18.03
N ILE A 161 -4.76 -18.89 16.87
CA ILE A 161 -6.00 -19.44 16.31
C ILE A 161 -5.91 -20.96 16.18
N PRO A 162 -7.01 -21.69 16.44
CA PRO A 162 -7.02 -23.15 16.30
C PRO A 162 -6.92 -23.51 14.81
N LEU A 163 -5.75 -23.97 14.40
CA LEU A 163 -5.51 -24.46 13.05
C LEU A 163 -5.75 -25.97 12.96
N ASP A 164 -6.37 -26.39 11.87
CA ASP A 164 -6.47 -27.79 11.44
C ASP A 164 -5.44 -28.06 10.34
N GLU A 165 -5.00 -29.29 10.18
CA GLU A 165 -4.02 -29.70 9.16
C GLU A 165 -4.47 -29.43 7.71
N ASN A 166 -5.79 -29.33 7.48
CA ASN A 166 -6.38 -29.11 6.16
C ASN A 166 -6.67 -27.64 5.82
N ILE A 167 -6.30 -26.72 6.71
CA ILE A 167 -6.52 -25.29 6.49
C ILE A 167 -5.66 -24.77 5.35
N LYS A 168 -6.28 -24.00 4.45
CA LYS A 168 -5.58 -23.29 3.38
C LYS A 168 -5.26 -21.85 3.82
N ILE A 169 -4.05 -21.42 3.52
CA ILE A 169 -3.58 -20.04 3.79
C ILE A 169 -3.40 -19.33 2.45
N VAL A 170 -4.17 -18.24 2.27
CA VAL A 170 -4.09 -17.35 1.12
C VAL A 170 -3.43 -16.05 1.57
N LEU A 171 -2.26 -15.73 1.02
CA LEU A 171 -1.53 -14.49 1.29
C LEU A 171 -1.70 -13.52 0.12
N VAL A 172 -2.17 -12.32 0.40
CA VAL A 172 -2.45 -11.29 -0.60
C VAL A 172 -1.52 -10.11 -0.39
N GLY A 173 -0.78 -9.72 -1.42
CA GLY A 173 0.04 -8.52 -1.44
C GLY A 173 -0.40 -7.57 -2.55
N HIS A 174 -0.66 -6.30 -2.20
CA HIS A 174 -0.99 -5.26 -3.16
C HIS A 174 0.16 -4.27 -3.30
N SER A 175 0.49 -3.87 -4.54
CA SER A 175 1.50 -2.85 -4.81
C SER A 175 2.82 -3.19 -4.08
N TYR A 176 3.41 -2.29 -3.33
CA TYR A 176 4.61 -2.52 -2.52
C TYR A 176 4.48 -3.71 -1.54
N GLY A 177 3.26 -4.05 -1.11
CA GLY A 177 2.99 -5.28 -0.33
C GLY A 177 3.21 -6.57 -1.11
N GLY A 178 3.23 -6.52 -2.44
CA GLY A 178 3.43 -7.68 -3.32
C GLY A 178 4.79 -8.33 -3.17
N PRO A 179 5.91 -7.65 -3.39
CA PRO A 179 7.24 -8.22 -3.19
C PRO A 179 7.49 -8.65 -1.74
N ILE A 180 6.89 -7.97 -0.75
CA ILE A 180 6.95 -8.40 0.65
C ILE A 180 6.23 -9.75 0.82
N ALA A 181 5.00 -9.90 0.32
CA ALA A 181 4.24 -11.14 0.38
C ALA A 181 4.95 -12.29 -0.35
N ALA A 182 5.51 -12.01 -1.52
CA ALA A 182 6.32 -12.97 -2.28
C ALA A 182 7.55 -13.43 -1.46
N ARG A 183 8.22 -12.49 -0.80
CA ARG A 183 9.39 -12.83 0.03
C ARG A 183 9.02 -13.63 1.27
N ILE A 184 7.90 -13.28 1.95
CA ILE A 184 7.37 -14.05 3.09
C ILE A 184 7.11 -15.49 2.67
N SER A 185 6.50 -15.74 1.51
CA SER A 185 6.20 -17.10 1.06
C SER A 185 7.45 -17.98 0.85
N ILE A 186 8.60 -17.35 0.64
CA ILE A 186 9.89 -18.06 0.47
C ILE A 186 10.57 -18.35 1.81
N ILE A 187 10.57 -17.38 2.73
CA ILE A 187 11.44 -17.46 3.93
C ILE A 187 10.77 -18.07 5.16
N PHE A 188 9.43 -18.23 5.18
CA PHE A 188 8.73 -18.79 6.32
C PHE A 188 8.31 -20.23 6.07
N SER A 189 8.41 -21.07 7.11
CA SER A 189 8.14 -22.51 7.04
C SER A 189 6.65 -22.85 7.13
N TYR A 190 5.78 -21.92 7.55
CA TYR A 190 4.34 -22.17 7.55
C TYR A 190 3.82 -22.22 6.12
N LYS A 191 2.86 -23.12 5.89
CA LYS A 191 2.35 -23.38 4.57
C LYS A 191 1.48 -22.24 4.06
N ILE A 192 1.95 -21.53 3.03
CA ILE A 192 1.10 -20.70 2.19
C ILE A 192 0.66 -21.55 0.99
N ASP A 193 -0.64 -21.72 0.81
CA ASP A 193 -1.18 -22.50 -0.30
C ASP A 193 -1.29 -21.67 -1.58
N THR A 194 -1.69 -20.41 -1.44
CA THR A 194 -1.85 -19.51 -2.58
C THR A 194 -1.33 -18.12 -2.24
N LEU A 195 -0.46 -17.60 -3.09
CA LEU A 195 0.01 -16.21 -3.09
C LEU A 195 -0.77 -15.43 -4.16
N VAL A 196 -1.46 -14.37 -3.75
CA VAL A 196 -2.17 -13.48 -4.67
C VAL A 196 -1.44 -12.14 -4.72
N LEU A 197 -0.99 -11.76 -5.90
CA LEU A 197 -0.25 -10.52 -6.15
C LEU A 197 -1.13 -9.58 -6.98
N LEU A 198 -1.41 -8.39 -6.45
CA LEU A 198 -2.29 -7.39 -7.05
C LEU A 198 -1.46 -6.15 -7.42
N ALA A 199 -1.35 -5.83 -8.70
CA ALA A 199 -0.62 -4.64 -9.19
C ALA A 199 0.76 -4.50 -8.54
N ALA A 200 1.53 -5.59 -8.45
CA ALA A 200 2.76 -5.68 -7.69
C ALA A 200 4.00 -5.31 -8.52
N PRO A 201 4.94 -4.49 -7.99
CA PRO A 201 6.25 -4.29 -8.60
C PRO A 201 7.13 -5.53 -8.34
N LEU A 202 7.54 -6.21 -9.38
CA LEU A 202 8.28 -7.49 -9.30
C LEU A 202 9.58 -7.47 -10.10
N SER A 203 9.74 -6.50 -11.02
CA SER A 203 10.90 -6.33 -11.87
C SER A 203 11.61 -5.02 -11.58
N SER A 204 12.91 -5.08 -11.33
CA SER A 204 13.74 -3.88 -11.15
C SER A 204 13.85 -3.05 -12.43
N LYS A 205 13.71 -3.70 -13.59
CA LYS A 205 13.78 -3.02 -14.90
C LYS A 205 12.60 -2.10 -15.13
N GLU A 206 11.44 -2.43 -14.55
CA GLU A 206 10.21 -1.66 -14.68
C GLU A 206 10.10 -0.54 -13.63
N GLU A 207 11.04 -0.49 -12.67
CA GLU A 207 11.02 0.52 -11.62
C GLU A 207 11.92 1.71 -11.95
N GLU A 208 11.28 2.90 -11.92
CA GLU A 208 11.97 4.18 -12.08
C GLU A 208 11.70 5.08 -10.88
N ILE A 209 12.77 5.71 -10.37
CA ILE A 209 12.62 6.76 -9.36
C ILE A 209 12.00 7.97 -10.06
N ARG A 210 10.75 8.25 -9.77
CA ARG A 210 10.02 9.39 -10.33
C ARG A 210 10.62 10.70 -9.83
N TRP A 211 10.61 11.73 -10.66
CA TRP A 211 11.15 13.06 -10.31
C TRP A 211 10.54 13.64 -9.01
N TYR A 212 9.25 13.41 -8.76
CA TYR A 212 8.58 13.86 -7.55
C TYR A 212 9.08 13.14 -6.29
N ASN A 213 9.54 11.87 -6.38
CA ASN A 213 10.17 11.16 -5.26
C ASN A 213 11.50 11.83 -4.89
N GLN A 214 12.27 12.30 -5.88
CA GLN A 214 13.53 13.01 -5.63
C GLN A 214 13.26 14.35 -4.93
N ILE A 215 12.26 15.12 -5.38
CA ILE A 215 11.85 16.37 -4.73
C ILE A 215 11.33 16.11 -3.30
N ALA A 216 10.48 15.08 -3.12
CA ALA A 216 9.97 14.70 -1.82
C ALA A 216 11.07 14.30 -0.81
N ASN A 217 12.24 13.89 -1.30
CA ASN A 217 13.40 13.54 -0.47
C ASN A 217 14.24 14.76 -0.05
N TRP A 218 14.02 15.94 -0.61
CA TRP A 218 14.70 17.15 -0.14
C TRP A 218 14.30 17.47 1.30
N VAL A 219 15.26 17.76 2.16
CA VAL A 219 15.06 17.98 3.61
C VAL A 219 13.89 18.92 3.91
N TRP A 220 13.79 20.03 3.17
CA TRP A 220 12.73 21.02 3.32
C TRP A 220 11.36 20.50 2.97
N VAL A 221 11.24 19.72 1.88
CA VAL A 221 9.98 19.14 1.40
C VAL A 221 9.57 17.99 2.30
N LYS A 222 10.52 17.10 2.63
CA LYS A 222 10.31 15.91 3.47
C LYS A 222 9.69 16.27 4.83
N ASN A 223 10.13 17.38 5.44
CA ASN A 223 9.60 17.84 6.72
C ASN A 223 8.19 18.45 6.64
N LEU A 224 7.71 18.76 5.44
CA LEU A 224 6.36 19.27 5.20
C LEU A 224 5.35 18.17 4.86
N LEU A 225 5.81 16.98 4.47
CA LEU A 225 4.94 15.88 4.09
C LEU A 225 4.27 15.24 5.31
N PRO A 226 3.01 14.79 5.19
CA PRO A 226 2.41 13.86 6.14
C PRO A 226 3.28 12.62 6.33
N THR A 227 3.34 12.09 7.56
CA THR A 227 4.19 10.95 7.91
C THR A 227 4.03 9.76 6.96
N SER A 228 2.79 9.43 6.58
CA SER A 228 2.52 8.32 5.65
C SER A 228 3.12 8.53 4.25
N LEU A 229 3.09 9.77 3.73
CA LEU A 229 3.70 10.11 2.43
C LEU A 229 5.22 10.15 2.51
N LYS A 230 5.76 10.64 3.63
CA LYS A 230 7.21 10.60 3.90
C LYS A 230 7.70 9.15 3.92
N ASN A 231 7.04 8.29 4.69
CA ASN A 231 7.40 6.88 4.82
C ASN A 231 7.25 6.15 3.49
N SER A 232 6.18 6.44 2.73
CA SER A 232 6.01 5.91 1.38
C SER A 232 7.16 6.33 0.46
N ASN A 233 7.57 7.60 0.48
CA ASN A 233 8.68 8.06 -0.34
C ASN A 233 10.01 7.39 0.06
N ASP A 234 10.24 7.18 1.36
CA ASP A 234 11.43 6.49 1.86
C ASP A 234 11.48 5.02 1.36
N GLU A 235 10.34 4.37 1.15
CA GLU A 235 10.24 3.03 0.56
C GLU A 235 10.50 3.03 -0.96
N MET A 236 10.04 4.06 -1.69
CA MET A 236 10.19 4.11 -3.15
C MET A 236 11.64 4.33 -3.59
N ILE A 237 12.43 5.10 -2.84
CA ILE A 237 13.83 5.42 -3.20
C ILE A 237 14.69 4.15 -3.38
N PRO A 238 14.72 3.18 -2.44
CA PRO A 238 15.52 1.96 -2.59
C PRO A 238 14.81 0.84 -3.36
N LEU A 239 13.55 0.99 -3.78
CA LEU A 239 12.73 -0.11 -4.33
C LEU A 239 13.44 -0.82 -5.51
N LYS A 240 13.93 -0.07 -6.49
CA LYS A 240 14.62 -0.64 -7.66
C LYS A 240 15.79 -1.55 -7.27
N SER A 241 16.68 -1.08 -6.43
CA SER A 241 17.88 -1.84 -6.01
C SER A 241 17.51 -3.06 -5.16
N GLN A 242 16.43 -2.98 -4.39
CA GLN A 242 15.93 -4.11 -3.62
C GLN A 242 15.32 -5.17 -4.53
N LEU A 243 14.51 -4.78 -5.52
CA LEU A 243 13.97 -5.71 -6.51
C LEU A 243 15.09 -6.41 -7.29
N GLU A 244 16.12 -5.68 -7.72
CA GLU A 244 17.29 -6.26 -8.38
C GLU A 244 17.95 -7.37 -7.53
N SER A 245 17.99 -7.18 -6.22
CA SER A 245 18.53 -8.18 -5.28
C SER A 245 17.59 -9.37 -5.08
N LEU A 246 16.27 -9.16 -5.20
CA LEU A 246 15.22 -10.14 -4.89
C LEU A 246 14.77 -10.97 -6.08
N GLU A 247 14.84 -10.45 -7.31
CA GLU A 247 14.35 -11.11 -8.52
C GLU A 247 14.84 -12.55 -8.69
N LYS A 248 16.09 -12.82 -8.35
CA LYS A 248 16.69 -14.17 -8.41
C LYS A 248 16.02 -15.18 -7.49
N PHE A 249 15.25 -14.73 -6.51
CA PHE A 249 14.58 -15.60 -5.56
C PHE A 249 13.12 -15.90 -5.95
N TRP A 250 12.50 -15.17 -6.88
CA TRP A 250 11.09 -15.38 -7.22
C TRP A 250 10.79 -16.81 -7.66
N GLN A 251 11.69 -17.45 -8.42
CA GLN A 251 11.55 -18.84 -8.82
C GLN A 251 11.44 -19.85 -7.66
N LEU A 252 11.85 -19.44 -6.43
CA LEU A 252 11.78 -20.24 -5.21
C LEU A 252 10.43 -20.17 -4.51
N ILE A 253 9.48 -19.36 -4.97
CA ILE A 253 8.13 -19.31 -4.39
C ILE A 253 7.52 -20.71 -4.44
N PRO A 254 7.15 -21.31 -3.27
CA PRO A 254 6.81 -22.74 -3.21
C PRO A 254 5.33 -23.03 -3.50
N CYS A 255 4.46 -22.03 -3.50
CA CYS A 255 3.00 -22.16 -3.58
C CYS A 255 2.43 -21.83 -4.96
N LYS A 256 1.10 -21.99 -5.13
CA LYS A 256 0.37 -21.46 -6.27
C LYS A 256 0.39 -19.94 -6.26
N ILE A 257 0.51 -19.32 -7.43
CA ILE A 257 0.55 -17.88 -7.58
C ILE A 257 -0.59 -17.42 -8.48
N ILE A 258 -1.31 -16.41 -8.04
CA ILE A 258 -2.29 -15.70 -8.85
C ILE A 258 -1.82 -14.27 -8.96
N LEU A 259 -1.46 -13.82 -10.15
CA LEU A 259 -1.00 -12.46 -10.42
C LEU A 259 -2.05 -11.71 -11.22
N ILE A 260 -2.52 -10.60 -10.68
CA ILE A 260 -3.58 -9.78 -11.27
C ILE A 260 -3.03 -8.38 -11.51
N HIS A 261 -3.15 -7.87 -12.73
CA HIS A 261 -2.62 -6.57 -13.10
C HIS A 261 -3.53 -5.84 -14.10
N GLY A 262 -3.70 -4.54 -13.90
CA GLY A 262 -4.43 -3.67 -14.81
C GLY A 262 -3.52 -3.19 -15.94
N LYS A 263 -4.01 -3.17 -17.18
CA LYS A 263 -3.22 -2.68 -18.33
C LYS A 263 -3.08 -1.16 -18.34
N GLU A 264 -3.97 -0.45 -17.64
CA GLU A 264 -3.92 1.01 -17.50
C GLU A 264 -3.18 1.47 -16.23
N ASP A 265 -2.49 0.55 -15.52
CA ASP A 265 -1.72 0.88 -14.33
C ASP A 265 -0.53 1.79 -14.66
N SER A 266 -0.67 3.07 -14.29
CA SER A 266 0.35 4.09 -14.48
C SER A 266 1.34 4.21 -13.30
N LEU A 267 1.06 3.53 -12.17
CA LEU A 267 1.92 3.55 -10.99
C LEU A 267 2.93 2.41 -11.02
N VAL A 268 2.46 1.20 -11.28
CA VAL A 268 3.29 0.00 -11.44
C VAL A 268 3.07 -0.53 -12.86
N PRO A 269 4.07 -0.45 -13.76
CA PRO A 269 3.92 -0.83 -15.15
C PRO A 269 3.44 -2.28 -15.33
N PHE A 270 2.49 -2.48 -16.26
CA PHE A 270 1.93 -3.79 -16.59
C PHE A 270 2.99 -4.84 -16.96
N HIS A 271 4.14 -4.42 -17.49
CA HIS A 271 5.27 -5.31 -17.84
C HIS A 271 5.81 -6.13 -16.65
N ASN A 272 5.51 -5.73 -15.40
CA ASN A 272 5.77 -6.57 -14.23
C ASN A 272 5.09 -7.94 -14.32
N LEU A 273 3.87 -8.00 -14.88
CA LEU A 273 3.17 -9.27 -15.10
C LEU A 273 3.86 -10.10 -16.16
N GLU A 274 4.30 -9.50 -17.27
CA GLU A 274 5.00 -10.20 -18.35
C GLU A 274 6.35 -10.75 -17.88
N PHE A 275 7.11 -9.95 -17.12
CA PHE A 275 8.34 -10.40 -16.47
C PHE A 275 8.09 -11.63 -15.60
N PHE A 276 7.07 -11.59 -14.76
CA PHE A 276 6.78 -12.69 -13.85
C PHE A 276 6.31 -13.95 -14.59
N LYS A 277 5.54 -13.80 -15.68
CA LYS A 277 5.19 -14.91 -16.60
C LYS A 277 6.43 -15.62 -17.17
N SER A 278 7.52 -14.89 -17.40
CA SER A 278 8.75 -15.47 -17.95
C SER A 278 9.49 -16.38 -16.96
N ILE A 279 9.22 -16.25 -15.66
CA ILE A 279 9.90 -16.99 -14.58
C ILE A 279 9.18 -18.32 -14.28
N PHE A 280 7.85 -18.36 -14.42
CA PHE A 280 7.04 -19.48 -13.95
C PHE A 280 6.37 -20.25 -15.10
N SER A 281 6.24 -21.57 -14.92
CA SER A 281 5.38 -22.39 -15.76
C SER A 281 3.90 -22.12 -15.44
N SER A 282 3.03 -22.35 -16.42
CA SER A 282 1.56 -22.20 -16.27
C SER A 282 0.93 -23.12 -15.20
N SER A 283 1.64 -24.16 -14.76
CA SER A 283 1.15 -25.05 -13.69
C SER A 283 1.17 -24.42 -12.30
N ARG A 284 2.01 -23.39 -12.07
CA ARG A 284 2.14 -22.70 -10.78
C ARG A 284 1.63 -21.27 -10.80
N LEU A 285 1.56 -20.64 -11.98
CA LEU A 285 1.18 -19.24 -12.13
C LEU A 285 -0.12 -19.13 -12.93
N THR A 286 -1.12 -18.49 -12.35
CA THR A 286 -2.31 -18.00 -13.05
C THR A 286 -2.21 -16.49 -13.16
N THR A 287 -2.33 -15.94 -14.37
CA THR A 287 -2.35 -14.49 -14.59
C THR A 287 -3.74 -14.04 -15.00
N ILE A 288 -4.15 -12.89 -14.48
CA ILE A 288 -5.40 -12.23 -14.83
C ILE A 288 -5.06 -10.80 -15.27
N GLU A 289 -5.24 -10.55 -16.56
CA GLU A 289 -5.00 -9.26 -17.19
C GLU A 289 -6.32 -8.49 -17.26
N LEU A 290 -6.36 -7.29 -16.71
CA LEU A 290 -7.56 -6.46 -16.66
C LEU A 290 -7.40 -5.28 -17.62
N GLU A 291 -8.13 -5.33 -18.74
CA GLU A 291 -7.95 -4.42 -19.90
C GLU A 291 -8.12 -2.93 -19.55
N LYS A 292 -9.07 -2.60 -18.67
CA LYS A 292 -9.47 -1.23 -18.36
C LYS A 292 -9.25 -0.86 -16.89
N GLU A 293 -8.43 -1.63 -16.19
CA GLU A 293 -8.15 -1.39 -14.78
C GLU A 293 -6.80 -0.72 -14.61
N ASP A 294 -6.77 0.15 -13.61
CA ASP A 294 -5.58 0.81 -13.12
C ASP A 294 -4.97 0.09 -11.91
N HIS A 295 -4.24 0.81 -11.09
CA HIS A 295 -3.56 0.32 -9.89
C HIS A 295 -4.50 -0.12 -8.75
N PHE A 296 -5.76 0.33 -8.76
CA PHE A 296 -6.67 0.25 -7.61
C PHE A 296 -7.52 -1.03 -7.57
N ILE A 297 -7.00 -2.15 -8.10
CA ILE A 297 -7.66 -3.46 -8.19
C ILE A 297 -8.36 -3.90 -6.89
N PRO A 298 -7.78 -3.77 -5.66
CA PRO A 298 -8.46 -4.18 -4.43
C PRO A 298 -9.79 -3.49 -4.18
N TRP A 299 -10.01 -2.31 -4.75
CA TRP A 299 -11.23 -1.52 -4.52
C TRP A 299 -12.19 -1.57 -5.70
N THR A 300 -11.67 -1.68 -6.92
CA THR A 300 -12.48 -1.70 -8.15
C THR A 300 -12.97 -3.10 -8.49
N GLN A 301 -12.21 -4.15 -8.16
CA GLN A 301 -12.48 -5.54 -8.54
C GLN A 301 -12.86 -6.46 -7.36
N LYS A 302 -13.56 -5.93 -6.36
CA LYS A 302 -13.92 -6.63 -5.11
C LYS A 302 -14.61 -7.98 -5.35
N ILE A 303 -15.58 -8.02 -6.26
CA ILE A 303 -16.37 -9.22 -6.55
C ILE A 303 -15.52 -10.29 -7.28
N LEU A 304 -14.65 -9.86 -8.19
CA LEU A 304 -13.70 -10.75 -8.84
C LEU A 304 -12.74 -11.36 -7.81
N LEU A 305 -12.20 -10.55 -6.91
CA LEU A 305 -11.27 -10.99 -5.88
C LEU A 305 -11.96 -11.92 -4.86
N GLU A 306 -13.20 -11.62 -4.44
CA GLU A 306 -14.00 -12.52 -3.61
C GLU A 306 -14.10 -13.93 -4.26
N LYS A 307 -14.44 -13.99 -5.54
CA LYS A 307 -14.51 -15.26 -6.28
C LYS A 307 -13.17 -15.98 -6.31
N ILE A 308 -12.08 -15.26 -6.61
CA ILE A 308 -10.73 -15.83 -6.65
C ILE A 308 -10.32 -16.40 -5.29
N PHE A 309 -10.56 -15.68 -4.19
CA PHE A 309 -10.26 -16.19 -2.86
C PHE A 309 -11.06 -17.46 -2.52
N LEU A 310 -12.35 -17.50 -2.85
CA LEU A 310 -13.18 -18.69 -2.63
C LEU A 310 -12.74 -19.87 -3.51
N GLU A 311 -12.22 -19.63 -4.70
CA GLU A 311 -11.70 -20.68 -5.60
C GLU A 311 -10.32 -21.18 -5.14
N SER A 312 -9.51 -20.36 -4.53
CA SER A 312 -8.16 -20.72 -4.07
C SER A 312 -8.13 -21.73 -2.92
N ILE A 313 -9.27 -22.02 -2.30
CA ILE A 313 -9.41 -23.00 -1.20
C ILE A 313 -10.13 -24.28 -1.63
N LYS A 314 -10.49 -24.41 -2.88
CA LYS A 314 -11.01 -25.66 -3.46
C LYS A 314 -9.86 -26.57 -3.84
#